data_81edc51bfea9f44fd61b0cf4922b765e
#
_entry.id   81edc51bfea9f44fd61b0cf4922b765e
#
_cell.length_a   1.000
_cell.length_b   1.000
_cell.length_c   1.000
_cell.angle_alpha   90.00
_cell.angle_beta   90.00
_cell.angle_gamma   90.00
#
_symmetry.space_group_name_H-M   'P 1'
#
loop_
_entity.id
_entity.type
_entity.pdbx_description
1 polymer ?
#
loop_
_entity_poly.entity_id
_entity_poly.type
_entity_poly.pdbx_seq_one_letter_code
_entity_poly.pdbx_strand_id
1 'polypeptide(L)'
;MAREDGTFVSPGYPEVPTSRNRGRGDLFDPACPTRQLLDRIGGKWTSMAVTVLGDEHPGEIRFAELKRRMPGISQKMLSQTLRSLERDSLVARRVEATSPPRVHYSLSPLGASLREPISVLRDWAELNMARVDEAGATWDRSARTPVTDLKGPLLRRDSL
;
A
#
# COMPACT_ATOMS: atom_id res chain seq x y z
N MET A 1 -12.33 -17.58 -16.61
CA MET A 1 -13.61 -18.30 -16.61
C MET A 1 -14.15 -18.28 -15.19
N ALA A 2 -15.29 -17.65 -14.96
CA ALA A 2 -15.94 -17.63 -13.65
C ALA A 2 -16.67 -18.96 -13.45
N ARG A 3 -16.54 -19.57 -12.26
CA ARG A 3 -17.37 -20.71 -11.87
C ARG A 3 -18.77 -20.18 -11.50
N GLU A 4 -19.80 -21.02 -11.67
CA GLU A 4 -21.21 -20.67 -11.41
C GLU A 4 -21.54 -20.28 -9.96
N ASP A 5 -20.57 -20.41 -9.04
CA ASP A 5 -20.66 -20.03 -7.62
C ASP A 5 -20.15 -18.60 -7.30
N GLY A 6 -19.80 -17.82 -8.32
CA GLY A 6 -19.35 -16.44 -8.15
C GLY A 6 -17.94 -16.29 -7.57
N THR A 7 -17.18 -17.37 -7.47
CA THR A 7 -15.81 -17.33 -6.93
C THR A 7 -14.83 -16.89 -8.01
N PHE A 8 -14.25 -15.71 -7.87
CA PHE A 8 -13.18 -15.22 -8.74
C PHE A 8 -11.89 -15.98 -8.42
N VAL A 9 -11.46 -16.84 -9.32
CA VAL A 9 -10.17 -17.54 -9.23
C VAL A 9 -9.14 -16.74 -10.01
N SER A 10 -8.23 -16.09 -9.31
CA SER A 10 -7.08 -15.41 -9.92
C SER A 10 -6.05 -16.46 -10.37
N PRO A 11 -5.62 -16.47 -11.65
CA PRO A 11 -4.62 -17.44 -12.12
C PRO A 11 -3.27 -17.16 -11.46
N GLY A 12 -2.70 -18.15 -10.76
CA GLY A 12 -1.31 -18.12 -10.28
C GLY A 12 -1.08 -17.88 -8.80
N TYR A 13 -2.11 -17.63 -7.99
CA TYR A 13 -1.95 -17.63 -6.53
C TYR A 13 -2.22 -19.04 -5.97
N PRO A 14 -1.40 -19.51 -5.00
CA PRO A 14 -1.71 -20.74 -4.29
C PRO A 14 -3.11 -20.61 -3.69
N GLU A 15 -3.94 -21.64 -3.89
CA GLU A 15 -5.29 -21.66 -3.33
C GLU A 15 -5.22 -21.34 -1.85
N VAL A 16 -5.77 -20.19 -1.47
CA VAL A 16 -5.92 -19.83 -0.08
C VAL A 16 -6.96 -20.80 0.48
N PRO A 17 -6.59 -21.69 1.44
CA PRO A 17 -7.52 -22.66 1.96
C PRO A 17 -8.76 -21.95 2.47
N THR A 18 -9.92 -22.24 1.92
CA THR A 18 -11.22 -21.72 2.32
C THR A 18 -11.71 -22.30 3.64
N SER A 19 -10.83 -22.96 4.41
CA SER A 19 -11.16 -23.36 5.77
C SER A 19 -11.31 -22.10 6.61
N ARG A 20 -12.54 -21.66 6.72
CA ARG A 20 -12.97 -20.62 7.64
C ARG A 20 -12.31 -20.84 9.01
N ASN A 21 -11.43 -19.91 9.38
CA ASN A 21 -11.22 -19.54 10.76
C ASN A 21 -10.49 -20.52 11.68
N ARG A 22 -9.21 -20.83 11.38
CA ARG A 22 -8.26 -21.12 12.45
C ARG A 22 -7.01 -20.26 12.25
N GLY A 23 -6.93 -19.14 13.02
CA GLY A 23 -5.73 -18.30 13.12
C GLY A 23 -5.65 -17.06 12.22
N ARG A 24 -6.65 -16.75 11.40
CA ARG A 24 -6.76 -15.44 10.74
C ARG A 24 -7.48 -14.48 11.67
N GLY A 25 -6.82 -13.38 12.03
CA GLY A 25 -7.47 -12.31 12.78
C GLY A 25 -8.63 -11.71 11.98
N ASP A 26 -9.68 -11.28 12.67
CA ASP A 26 -10.75 -10.50 12.08
C ASP A 26 -10.19 -9.13 11.66
N LEU A 27 -10.12 -8.87 10.34
CA LEU A 27 -9.62 -7.59 9.80
C LEU A 27 -10.46 -6.38 10.23
N PHE A 28 -11.69 -6.60 10.66
CA PHE A 28 -12.57 -5.55 11.17
C PHE A 28 -12.35 -5.25 12.66
N ASP A 29 -11.67 -6.13 13.40
CA ASP A 29 -11.24 -5.85 14.76
C ASP A 29 -10.07 -4.84 14.75
N PRO A 30 -10.20 -3.67 15.41
CA PRO A 30 -9.11 -2.69 15.52
C PRO A 30 -7.83 -3.23 16.17
N ALA A 31 -7.93 -4.25 17.01
CA ALA A 31 -6.80 -4.90 17.67
C ALA A 31 -6.16 -6.01 16.82
N CYS A 32 -6.69 -6.30 15.63
CA CYS A 32 -6.21 -7.39 14.78
C CYS A 32 -4.74 -7.16 14.33
N PRO A 33 -3.81 -8.07 14.65
CA PRO A 33 -2.41 -7.95 14.24
C PRO A 33 -2.22 -7.89 12.72
N THR A 34 -3.04 -8.63 11.96
CA THR A 34 -3.00 -8.61 10.49
C THR A 34 -3.37 -7.23 9.95
N ARG A 35 -4.40 -6.59 10.49
CA ARG A 35 -4.78 -5.22 10.14
C ARG A 35 -3.64 -4.24 10.40
N GLN A 36 -3.04 -4.32 11.60
CA GLN A 36 -1.91 -3.46 11.96
C GLN A 36 -0.69 -3.67 11.04
N LEU A 37 -0.43 -4.90 10.61
CA LEU A 37 0.63 -5.17 9.65
C LEU A 37 0.29 -4.58 8.28
N LEU A 38 -0.94 -4.75 7.78
CA LEU A 38 -1.39 -4.19 6.51
C LEU A 38 -1.29 -2.65 6.50
N ASP A 39 -1.66 -1.97 7.59
CA ASP A 39 -1.50 -0.52 7.72
C ASP A 39 -0.03 -0.09 7.58
N ARG A 40 0.90 -0.89 8.13
CA ARG A 40 2.33 -0.62 8.03
C ARG A 40 2.89 -0.88 6.62
N ILE A 41 2.58 -2.04 6.02
CA ILE A 41 3.12 -2.39 4.70
C ILE A 41 2.43 -1.62 3.56
N GLY A 42 1.18 -1.20 3.75
CA GLY A 42 0.43 -0.37 2.80
C GLY A 42 0.91 1.09 2.75
N GLY A 43 1.75 1.51 3.68
CA GLY A 43 2.32 2.84 3.66
C GLY A 43 3.24 3.08 2.46
N LYS A 44 3.10 4.25 1.81
CA LYS A 44 3.90 4.64 0.64
C LYS A 44 5.40 4.38 0.81
N TRP A 45 5.96 4.79 1.92
CA TRP A 45 7.41 4.68 2.16
C TRP A 45 7.85 3.25 2.42
N THR A 46 7.01 2.44 3.04
CA THR A 46 7.27 1.03 3.27
C THR A 46 7.31 0.26 1.95
N SER A 47 6.29 0.45 1.12
CA SER A 47 6.22 -0.18 -0.21
C SER A 47 7.41 0.21 -1.07
N MET A 48 7.78 1.51 -1.08
CA MET A 48 8.96 1.99 -1.81
C MET A 48 10.27 1.39 -1.26
N ALA A 49 10.44 1.31 0.06
CA ALA A 49 11.63 0.73 0.66
C ALA A 49 11.79 -0.75 0.31
N VAL A 50 10.70 -1.53 0.41
CA VAL A 50 10.71 -2.95 0.02
C VAL A 50 11.02 -3.13 -1.46
N THR A 51 10.49 -2.26 -2.34
CA THR A 51 10.82 -2.28 -3.78
C THR A 51 12.30 -2.04 -4.00
N VAL A 52 12.87 -0.95 -3.46
CA VAL A 52 14.28 -0.60 -3.67
C VAL A 52 15.23 -1.65 -3.08
N LEU A 53 14.91 -2.18 -1.88
CA LEU A 53 15.68 -3.28 -1.29
C LEU A 53 15.52 -4.58 -2.09
N GLY A 54 14.35 -4.78 -2.69
CA GLY A 54 14.05 -5.92 -3.54
C GLY A 54 14.86 -5.95 -4.83
N ASP A 55 15.13 -4.78 -5.43
CA ASP A 55 15.98 -4.65 -6.62
C ASP A 55 17.43 -5.09 -6.34
N GLU A 56 17.90 -4.91 -5.10
CA GLU A 56 19.25 -5.30 -4.68
C GLU A 56 19.32 -6.73 -4.12
N HIS A 57 18.19 -7.37 -3.88
CA HIS A 57 18.17 -8.70 -3.27
C HIS A 57 18.86 -9.74 -4.16
N PRO A 58 19.77 -10.59 -3.59
CA PRO A 58 20.07 -10.82 -2.17
C PRO A 58 21.13 -9.86 -1.57
N GLY A 59 21.54 -8.83 -2.28
CA GLY A 59 22.53 -7.85 -1.82
C GLY A 59 22.02 -6.89 -0.75
N GLU A 60 22.90 -5.98 -0.38
CA GLU A 60 22.68 -4.93 0.63
C GLU A 60 22.79 -3.55 -0.01
N ILE A 61 22.05 -2.58 0.54
CA ILE A 61 22.16 -1.18 0.15
C ILE A 61 22.49 -0.30 1.36
N ARG A 62 23.33 0.71 1.17
CA ARG A 62 23.65 1.68 2.23
C ARG A 62 22.49 2.63 2.47
N PHE A 63 22.36 3.11 3.72
CA PHE A 63 21.32 4.08 4.09
C PHE A 63 21.29 5.31 3.16
N ALA A 64 22.46 5.89 2.88
CA ALA A 64 22.55 7.06 2.01
C ALA A 64 22.06 6.79 0.58
N GLU A 65 22.39 5.63 0.05
CA GLU A 65 21.98 5.19 -1.27
C GLU A 65 20.46 4.90 -1.32
N LEU A 66 19.94 4.22 -0.30
CA LEU A 66 18.50 3.98 -0.16
C LEU A 66 17.73 5.30 -0.12
N LYS A 67 18.23 6.29 0.65
CA LYS A 67 17.63 7.62 0.70
C LYS A 67 17.66 8.32 -0.66
N ARG A 68 18.75 8.20 -1.41
CA ARG A 68 18.89 8.77 -2.76
C ARG A 68 17.87 8.20 -3.74
N ARG A 69 17.60 6.88 -3.65
CA ARG A 69 16.64 6.17 -4.50
C ARG A 69 15.18 6.35 -4.07
N MET A 70 14.94 7.03 -2.95
CA MET A 70 13.58 7.32 -2.45
C MET A 70 13.35 8.84 -2.39
N PRO A 71 13.16 9.51 -3.52
CA PRO A 71 12.99 10.97 -3.56
C PRO A 71 11.79 11.42 -2.75
N GLY A 72 11.96 12.55 -2.04
CA GLY A 72 10.92 13.15 -1.19
C GLY A 72 10.83 12.57 0.22
N ILE A 73 11.54 11.49 0.56
CA ILE A 73 11.59 10.99 1.94
C ILE A 73 12.56 11.81 2.79
N SER A 74 12.15 12.20 4.00
CA SER A 74 13.09 12.79 4.96
C SER A 74 13.97 11.72 5.62
N GLN A 75 15.14 12.09 6.12
CA GLN A 75 16.02 11.18 6.86
C GLN A 75 15.33 10.58 8.08
N LYS A 76 14.53 11.38 8.80
CA LYS A 76 13.73 10.93 9.96
C LYS A 76 12.72 9.87 9.55
N MET A 77 11.97 10.13 8.48
CA MET A 77 10.95 9.20 7.99
C MET A 77 11.57 7.89 7.51
N LEU A 78 12.66 7.94 6.73
CA LEU A 78 13.35 6.73 6.28
C LEU A 78 13.86 5.91 7.48
N SER A 79 14.47 6.56 8.48
CA SER A 79 14.93 5.88 9.69
C SER A 79 13.78 5.22 10.46
N GLN A 80 12.62 5.87 10.55
CA GLN A 80 11.43 5.31 11.20
C GLN A 80 10.89 4.12 10.41
N THR A 81 10.78 4.25 9.09
CA THR A 81 10.32 3.17 8.20
C THR A 81 11.22 1.94 8.32
N LEU A 82 12.53 2.12 8.24
CA LEU A 82 13.48 1.01 8.35
C LEU A 82 13.46 0.34 9.73
N ARG A 83 13.33 1.12 10.82
CA ARG A 83 13.19 0.56 12.18
C ARG A 83 11.91 -0.26 12.32
N SER A 84 10.80 0.19 11.72
CA SER A 84 9.55 -0.56 11.73
C SER A 84 9.70 -1.88 10.98
N LEU A 85 10.31 -1.87 9.79
CA LEU A 85 10.58 -3.06 8.99
C LEU A 85 11.56 -4.03 9.68
N GLU A 86 12.59 -3.51 10.35
CA GLU A 86 13.54 -4.29 11.14
C GLU A 86 12.85 -4.96 12.33
N ARG A 87 12.01 -4.20 13.07
CA ARG A 87 11.21 -4.74 14.18
C ARG A 87 10.29 -5.87 13.74
N ASP A 88 9.68 -5.75 12.56
CA ASP A 88 8.78 -6.76 12.00
C ASP A 88 9.56 -7.88 11.28
N SER A 89 10.91 -7.92 11.42
CA SER A 89 11.80 -8.92 10.81
C SER A 89 11.72 -8.98 9.26
N LEU A 90 11.29 -7.92 8.61
CA LEU A 90 11.21 -7.82 7.14
C LEU A 90 12.53 -7.33 6.53
N VAL A 91 13.32 -6.58 7.30
CA VAL A 91 14.60 -6.00 6.89
C VAL A 91 15.67 -6.38 7.92
N ALA A 92 16.84 -6.75 7.41
CA ALA A 92 18.05 -6.91 8.19
C ALA A 92 18.89 -5.62 8.14
N ARG A 93 19.49 -5.26 9.27
CA ARG A 93 20.38 -4.13 9.41
C ARG A 93 21.78 -4.62 9.80
N ARG A 94 22.79 -4.20 9.06
CA ARG A 94 24.20 -4.49 9.36
C ARG A 94 24.99 -3.19 9.52
N VAL A 95 25.76 -3.11 10.57
CA VAL A 95 26.69 -1.99 10.80
C VAL A 95 28.09 -2.44 10.46
N GLU A 96 28.72 -1.72 9.56
CA GLU A 96 30.14 -1.89 9.24
C GLU A 96 30.96 -1.03 10.19
N ALA A 97 31.93 -1.66 10.87
CA ALA A 97 32.81 -0.99 11.84
C ALA A 97 33.90 -0.16 11.12
N THR A 98 33.48 0.91 10.46
CA THR A 98 34.34 1.92 9.83
C THR A 98 34.23 3.25 10.61
N SER A 99 35.13 4.19 10.37
CA SER A 99 35.05 5.55 10.94
C SER A 99 34.83 6.55 9.79
N PRO A 100 33.66 7.17 9.64
CA PRO A 100 32.41 6.93 10.40
C PRO A 100 31.73 5.58 10.08
N PRO A 101 30.90 5.05 10.99
CA PRO A 101 30.18 3.77 10.79
C PRO A 101 29.27 3.82 9.57
N ARG A 102 29.24 2.73 8.81
CA ARG A 102 28.36 2.59 7.67
C ARG A 102 27.24 1.60 8.00
N VAL A 103 26.01 1.93 7.61
CA VAL A 103 24.85 1.11 7.88
C VAL A 103 24.28 0.60 6.55
N HIS A 104 24.10 -0.70 6.48
CA HIS A 104 23.59 -1.44 5.34
C HIS A 104 22.25 -2.08 5.71
N TYR A 105 21.38 -2.17 4.73
CA TYR A 105 20.06 -2.78 4.83
C TYR A 105 19.85 -3.77 3.70
N SER A 106 19.20 -4.89 4.02
CA SER A 106 18.79 -5.90 3.04
C SER A 106 17.42 -6.48 3.44
N LEU A 107 16.74 -7.10 2.49
CA LEU A 107 15.54 -7.85 2.82
C LEU A 107 15.92 -9.15 3.55
N SER A 108 15.16 -9.47 4.61
CA SER A 108 15.16 -10.82 5.16
C SER A 108 14.43 -11.79 4.22
N PRO A 109 14.50 -13.11 4.43
CA PRO A 109 13.68 -14.06 3.68
C PRO A 109 12.18 -13.75 3.76
N LEU A 110 11.69 -13.32 4.94
CA LEU A 110 10.31 -12.89 5.12
C LEU A 110 10.01 -11.59 4.34
N GLY A 111 10.92 -10.61 4.40
CA GLY A 111 10.79 -9.38 3.62
C GLY A 111 10.83 -9.63 2.11
N ALA A 112 11.65 -10.55 1.66
CA ALA A 112 11.72 -10.93 0.25
C ALA A 112 10.40 -11.54 -0.26
N SER A 113 9.64 -12.22 0.59
CA SER A 113 8.32 -12.75 0.22
C SER A 113 7.26 -11.67 -0.05
N LEU A 114 7.49 -10.42 0.42
CA LEU A 114 6.61 -9.28 0.12
C LEU A 114 6.85 -8.65 -1.26
N ARG A 115 7.94 -9.00 -1.94
CA ARG A 115 8.29 -8.40 -3.24
C ARG A 115 7.18 -8.62 -4.27
N GLU A 116 6.71 -9.85 -4.38
CA GLU A 116 5.68 -10.22 -5.36
C GLU A 116 4.33 -9.54 -5.07
N PRO A 117 3.74 -9.61 -3.86
CA PRO A 117 2.51 -8.89 -3.55
C PRO A 117 2.59 -7.37 -3.82
N ILE A 118 3.71 -6.74 -3.47
CA ILE A 118 3.91 -5.30 -3.71
C ILE A 118 4.06 -5.01 -5.20
N SER A 119 4.77 -5.85 -5.96
CA SER A 119 4.89 -5.69 -7.41
C SER A 119 3.53 -5.80 -8.09
N VAL A 120 2.74 -6.81 -7.75
CA VAL A 120 1.38 -6.98 -8.31
C VAL A 120 0.48 -5.78 -8.01
N LEU A 121 0.54 -5.26 -6.78
CA LEU A 121 -0.23 -4.07 -6.41
C LEU A 121 0.22 -2.83 -7.20
N ARG A 122 1.52 -2.64 -7.37
CA ARG A 122 2.09 -1.55 -8.17
C ARG A 122 1.65 -1.66 -9.62
N ASP A 123 1.82 -2.82 -10.23
CA ASP A 123 1.48 -3.06 -11.63
C ASP A 123 -0.02 -2.82 -11.87
N TRP A 124 -0.87 -3.24 -10.93
CA TRP A 124 -2.30 -2.93 -10.96
C TRP A 124 -2.56 -1.43 -10.91
N ALA A 125 -1.87 -0.71 -10.04
CA ALA A 125 -2.03 0.75 -9.90
C ALA A 125 -1.59 1.47 -11.18
N GLU A 126 -0.44 1.10 -11.76
CA GLU A 126 0.06 1.67 -13.01
C GLU A 126 -0.92 1.44 -14.17
N LEU A 127 -1.48 0.24 -14.31
CA LEU A 127 -2.45 -0.09 -15.34
C LEU A 127 -3.78 0.65 -15.20
N ASN A 128 -4.18 0.99 -13.98
CA ASN A 128 -5.48 1.59 -13.71
C ASN A 128 -5.43 3.09 -13.41
N MET A 129 -4.24 3.70 -13.32
CA MET A 129 -4.09 5.09 -12.87
C MET A 129 -4.89 6.07 -13.72
N ALA A 130 -4.87 5.92 -15.05
CA ALA A 130 -5.64 6.79 -15.95
C ALA A 130 -7.15 6.75 -15.67
N ARG A 131 -7.70 5.57 -15.36
CA ARG A 131 -9.13 5.40 -15.02
C ARG A 131 -9.47 6.03 -13.68
N VAL A 132 -8.57 5.91 -12.71
CA VAL A 132 -8.71 6.53 -11.37
C VAL A 132 -8.69 8.04 -11.49
N ASP A 133 -7.74 8.61 -12.27
CA ASP A 133 -7.62 10.05 -12.50
C ASP A 133 -8.87 10.62 -13.21
N GLU A 134 -9.38 9.92 -14.23
CA GLU A 134 -10.60 10.32 -14.94
C GLU A 134 -11.82 10.32 -14.01
N ALA A 135 -11.96 9.28 -13.18
CA ALA A 135 -13.03 9.19 -12.18
C ALA A 135 -12.94 10.33 -11.16
N GLY A 136 -11.73 10.62 -10.64
CA GLY A 136 -11.46 11.73 -9.74
C GLY A 136 -11.81 13.09 -10.36
N ALA A 137 -11.35 13.35 -11.57
CA ALA A 137 -11.65 14.58 -12.29
C ALA A 137 -13.16 14.75 -12.56
N THR A 138 -13.87 13.66 -12.82
CA THR A 138 -15.33 13.68 -13.00
C THR A 138 -16.05 14.01 -11.71
N TRP A 139 -15.65 13.40 -10.60
CA TRP A 139 -16.16 13.70 -9.28
C TRP A 139 -15.96 15.17 -8.91
N ASP A 140 -14.76 15.71 -9.08
CA ASP A 140 -14.43 17.10 -8.76
C ASP A 140 -15.27 18.11 -9.57
N ARG A 141 -15.56 17.80 -10.84
CA ARG A 141 -16.45 18.63 -11.67
C ARG A 141 -17.89 18.62 -11.13
N SER A 142 -18.40 17.44 -10.78
CA SER A 142 -19.77 17.31 -10.26
C SER A 142 -19.93 17.95 -8.89
N ALA A 143 -18.92 17.88 -8.03
CA ALA A 143 -18.95 18.49 -6.70
C ALA A 143 -18.87 20.05 -6.74
N ARG A 144 -18.33 20.62 -7.82
CA ARG A 144 -18.27 22.09 -8.02
C ARG A 144 -19.52 22.67 -8.65
N THR A 145 -20.44 21.86 -9.16
CA THR A 145 -21.74 22.36 -9.67
C THR A 145 -22.63 22.63 -8.45
N PRO A 146 -22.91 23.91 -8.09
CA PRO A 146 -23.83 24.19 -6.98
C PRO A 146 -25.20 23.63 -7.37
N VAL A 147 -25.86 23.00 -6.43
CA VAL A 147 -27.28 22.63 -6.52
C VAL A 147 -28.08 23.96 -6.48
N THR A 148 -28.09 24.67 -7.60
CA THR A 148 -28.93 25.84 -7.81
C THR A 148 -30.17 25.34 -8.54
N ASP A 149 -31.33 25.62 -7.92
CA ASP A 149 -32.70 25.38 -8.39
C ASP A 149 -33.36 24.03 -8.06
N LEU A 150 -33.65 23.86 -6.76
CA LEU A 150 -34.91 23.24 -6.35
C LEU A 150 -35.93 24.28 -5.87
N LYS A 151 -35.98 25.49 -6.49
CA LYS A 151 -37.15 26.32 -6.40
C LYS A 151 -38.02 26.03 -7.61
N GLY A 152 -38.81 24.97 -7.51
CA GLY A 152 -39.98 24.77 -8.34
C GLY A 152 -40.96 25.95 -8.12
N PRO A 153 -41.77 26.32 -9.14
CA PRO A 153 -42.68 27.44 -9.03
C PRO A 153 -43.66 27.20 -7.92
N LEU A 154 -43.69 28.15 -6.96
CA LEU A 154 -44.74 28.25 -5.93
C LEU A 154 -46.10 28.30 -6.64
N LEU A 155 -46.86 27.22 -6.56
CA LEU A 155 -48.27 27.21 -6.94
C LEU A 155 -48.96 28.30 -6.16
N ARG A 156 -49.34 29.39 -6.85
CA ARG A 156 -50.27 30.39 -6.34
C ARG A 156 -51.58 29.65 -6.00
N ARG A 157 -51.90 29.61 -4.73
CA ARG A 157 -53.27 29.36 -4.30
C ARG A 157 -54.05 30.65 -4.57
N ASP A 158 -54.73 30.66 -5.68
CA ASP A 158 -55.78 31.65 -5.90
C ASP A 158 -56.97 31.29 -4.99
N SER A 159 -57.37 32.29 -4.28
CA SER A 159 -58.56 32.32 -3.38
C SER A 159 -59.85 32.17 -4.18
N LEU A 160 -60.77 31.38 -3.68
CA LEU A 160 -62.21 31.59 -3.74
C LEU A 160 -62.80 31.18 -2.40
#